data_1c5e4a1cb6cb2d58b8714b2723cacc91
#
_entry.id   1c5e4a1cb6cb2d58b8714b2723cacc91
#
_cell.length_a   1.000
_cell.length_b   1.000
_cell.length_c   1.000
_cell.angle_alpha   90.00
_cell.angle_beta   90.00
_cell.angle_gamma   90.00
#
_symmetry.space_group_name_H-M   'P 1'
#
loop_
_entity.id
_entity.type
_entity.pdbx_description
1 polymer ?
#
loop_
_entity_poly.entity_id
_entity_poly.type
_entity_poly.pdbx_seq_one_letter_code
_entity_poly.pdbx_strand_id
1 'polypeptide(L)'
;MCRMIKEGCVDMKIQAVLIDGFKNLSNVKISFDNITALVALNNFGKSNVLSGINFGIEFIKASIEDKKDLMSNSSLIPINCSMIGRNYRYEMEVSTDVNEEEYIIQYGFEFEWKDNEDKEPRIVSEFLKIKLNEKGQKFTQLINRTADTALYKSSETGRCSSKIKVEDAELVVNKLRAYDELYYAEIITKLNGMKIYMENNLDAKSFYRPDPIIRKGFEEEMINANNLPRVIYNLKRQRPDKFELLKDVYSQLFPDIEDVIVKKFQLKAETGNQLPEDAPFAFTDFVYVLFVREKNLANPVNFSMMSDGAKRVFMILTKVIVSSVSNISLIAIEEPENSIHPGLFQDRRSVV
;
A
#
# COMPACT_ATOMS: atom_id res chain seq x y z
N MET A 1 -2.67 -29.10 20.92
CA MET A 1 -2.63 -29.06 19.46
C MET A 1 -2.31 -27.63 19.09
N CYS A 2 -1.03 -27.32 18.88
CA CYS A 2 -0.55 -25.95 18.66
C CYS A 2 -0.89 -25.58 17.21
N ARG A 3 -1.78 -24.59 16.99
CA ARG A 3 -1.99 -23.99 15.66
C ARG A 3 -0.69 -23.29 15.27
N MET A 4 0.01 -23.86 14.30
CA MET A 4 1.04 -23.11 13.57
C MET A 4 0.32 -21.95 12.86
N ILE A 5 0.53 -20.74 13.35
CA ILE A 5 0.16 -19.53 12.63
C ILE A 5 1.06 -19.53 11.39
N LYS A 6 0.47 -19.66 10.20
CA LYS A 6 1.18 -19.49 8.93
C LYS A 6 1.83 -18.10 8.96
N GLU A 7 3.16 -18.04 9.01
CA GLU A 7 3.93 -16.81 9.00
C GLU A 7 3.67 -16.06 7.69
N GLY A 8 3.20 -14.81 7.81
CA GLY A 8 3.33 -13.80 6.75
C GLY A 8 2.43 -13.96 5.53
N CYS A 9 1.21 -14.46 5.68
CA CYS A 9 0.26 -14.39 4.56
C CYS A 9 -0.23 -12.95 4.40
N VAL A 10 0.17 -12.27 3.31
CA VAL A 10 -0.41 -11.00 2.88
C VAL A 10 -1.89 -11.25 2.63
N ASP A 11 -2.78 -10.46 3.26
CA ASP A 11 -4.22 -10.67 3.24
C ASP A 11 -4.80 -10.68 1.80
N MET A 12 -4.22 -9.86 0.90
CA MET A 12 -4.47 -9.87 -0.54
C MET A 12 -3.19 -9.52 -1.31
N LYS A 13 -2.81 -10.34 -2.29
CA LYS A 13 -1.65 -10.10 -3.17
C LYS A 13 -2.14 -9.62 -4.54
N ILE A 14 -1.72 -8.43 -4.96
CA ILE A 14 -2.01 -7.92 -6.30
C ILE A 14 -1.14 -8.66 -7.32
N GLN A 15 -1.77 -9.26 -8.33
CA GLN A 15 -1.12 -9.99 -9.42
C GLN A 15 -1.08 -9.20 -10.72
N ALA A 16 -2.12 -8.40 -10.98
CA ALA A 16 -2.14 -7.52 -12.15
C ALA A 16 -3.06 -6.32 -11.90
N VAL A 17 -2.77 -5.23 -12.60
CA VAL A 17 -3.61 -4.02 -12.64
C VAL A 17 -3.72 -3.54 -14.08
N LEU A 18 -4.90 -3.07 -14.46
CA LEU A 18 -5.16 -2.34 -15.70
C LEU A 18 -5.69 -0.96 -15.36
N ILE A 19 -5.13 0.07 -15.99
CA ILE A 19 -5.53 1.47 -15.82
C ILE A 19 -5.73 2.10 -17.19
N ASP A 20 -6.86 2.74 -17.39
CA ASP A 20 -7.16 3.55 -18.57
C ASP A 20 -7.78 4.89 -18.16
N GLY A 21 -7.58 5.92 -18.97
CA GLY A 21 -8.20 7.22 -18.76
C GLY A 21 -7.72 7.98 -17.52
N PHE A 22 -6.47 7.80 -17.11
CA PHE A 22 -5.86 8.51 -15.97
C PHE A 22 -4.62 9.28 -16.40
N LYS A 23 -4.62 10.60 -16.30
CA LYS A 23 -3.51 11.46 -16.75
C LYS A 23 -3.10 11.14 -18.19
N ASN A 24 -1.92 10.52 -18.39
CA ASN A 24 -1.42 10.07 -19.69
C ASN A 24 -1.52 8.55 -19.90
N LEU A 25 -2.17 7.82 -18.99
CA LEU A 25 -2.27 6.37 -19.07
C LEU A 25 -3.44 5.95 -19.94
N SER A 26 -3.13 5.22 -21.02
CA SER A 26 -4.09 4.68 -21.97
C SER A 26 -3.95 3.16 -22.02
N ASN A 27 -4.92 2.45 -21.45
CA ASN A 27 -4.99 0.98 -21.44
C ASN A 27 -3.70 0.30 -20.98
N VAL A 28 -3.11 0.80 -19.90
CA VAL A 28 -1.85 0.28 -19.34
C VAL A 28 -2.15 -0.92 -18.44
N LYS A 29 -1.61 -2.09 -18.83
CA LYS A 29 -1.69 -3.33 -18.05
C LYS A 29 -0.32 -3.68 -17.48
N ILE A 30 -0.27 -3.97 -16.18
CA ILE A 30 0.94 -4.36 -15.46
C ILE A 30 0.64 -5.65 -14.72
N SER A 31 1.55 -6.63 -14.87
CA SER A 31 1.56 -7.86 -14.06
C SER A 31 2.66 -7.76 -13.02
N PHE A 32 2.39 -8.24 -11.82
CA PHE A 32 3.30 -8.19 -10.70
C PHE A 32 3.77 -9.57 -10.32
N ASP A 33 5.08 -9.70 -10.18
CA ASP A 33 5.74 -10.82 -9.51
C ASP A 33 6.10 -10.44 -8.06
N ASN A 34 6.93 -11.24 -7.41
CA ASN A 34 7.42 -10.90 -6.06
C ASN A 34 8.19 -9.57 -6.05
N ILE A 35 8.93 -9.29 -7.12
CA ILE A 35 9.61 -8.01 -7.37
C ILE A 35 9.36 -7.64 -8.83
N THR A 36 8.86 -6.42 -9.05
CA THR A 36 8.61 -5.88 -10.39
C THR A 36 9.27 -4.52 -10.52
N ALA A 37 10.12 -4.34 -11.54
CA ALA A 37 10.77 -3.07 -11.83
C ALA A 37 10.08 -2.36 -13.01
N LEU A 38 9.63 -1.12 -12.79
CA LEU A 38 9.13 -0.24 -13.84
C LEU A 38 10.27 0.61 -14.37
N VAL A 39 10.75 0.29 -15.55
CA VAL A 39 11.86 0.99 -16.21
C VAL A 39 11.34 1.75 -17.43
N ALA A 40 11.57 3.05 -17.47
CA ALA A 40 11.28 3.90 -18.62
C ALA A 40 12.13 5.19 -18.55
N LEU A 41 12.23 5.90 -19.66
CA LEU A 41 12.83 7.24 -19.69
C LEU A 41 12.05 8.19 -18.77
N ASN A 42 12.70 9.30 -18.36
CA ASN A 42 12.03 10.34 -17.59
C ASN A 42 10.86 10.92 -18.38
N ASN A 43 9.80 11.32 -17.69
CA ASN A 43 8.52 11.80 -18.27
C ASN A 43 7.68 10.76 -19.05
N PHE A 44 8.03 9.48 -19.05
CA PHE A 44 7.21 8.44 -19.69
C PHE A 44 6.07 7.91 -18.81
N GLY A 45 5.82 8.52 -17.66
CA GLY A 45 4.63 8.22 -16.86
C GLY A 45 4.80 7.13 -15.80
N LYS A 46 6.04 6.74 -15.40
CA LYS A 46 6.26 5.79 -14.27
C LYS A 46 5.51 6.20 -13.01
N SER A 47 5.71 7.44 -12.56
CA SER A 47 5.01 7.97 -11.39
C SER A 47 3.49 8.07 -11.60
N ASN A 48 3.03 8.30 -12.83
CA ASN A 48 1.61 8.28 -13.14
C ASN A 48 1.01 6.88 -13.02
N VAL A 49 1.75 5.83 -13.37
CA VAL A 49 1.34 4.44 -13.15
C VAL A 49 1.13 4.18 -11.65
N LEU A 50 2.12 4.51 -10.82
CA LEU A 50 2.02 4.33 -9.38
C LEU A 50 0.88 5.17 -8.79
N SER A 51 0.75 6.44 -9.21
CA SER A 51 -0.37 7.30 -8.82
C SER A 51 -1.72 6.72 -9.24
N GLY A 52 -1.83 6.12 -10.43
CA GLY A 52 -3.04 5.50 -10.92
C GLY A 52 -3.43 4.24 -10.14
N ILE A 53 -2.45 3.42 -9.74
CA ILE A 53 -2.70 2.27 -8.85
C ILE A 53 -3.23 2.76 -7.50
N ASN A 54 -2.55 3.74 -6.89
CA ASN A 54 -2.97 4.32 -5.62
C ASN A 54 -4.38 4.90 -5.71
N PHE A 55 -4.64 5.68 -6.75
CA PHE A 55 -5.94 6.27 -6.99
C PHE A 55 -7.06 5.23 -7.05
N GLY A 56 -6.86 4.12 -7.79
CA GLY A 56 -7.85 3.05 -7.88
C GLY A 56 -8.17 2.42 -6.52
N ILE A 57 -7.16 2.15 -5.69
CA ILE A 57 -7.34 1.59 -4.34
C ILE A 57 -8.00 2.61 -3.39
N GLU A 58 -7.59 3.87 -3.43
CA GLU A 58 -8.23 4.91 -2.61
C GLU A 58 -9.68 5.16 -3.03
N PHE A 59 -9.97 5.13 -4.33
CA PHE A 59 -11.35 5.23 -4.84
C PHE A 59 -12.25 4.11 -4.31
N ILE A 60 -11.76 2.86 -4.25
CA ILE A 60 -12.53 1.75 -3.67
C ILE A 60 -12.93 2.05 -2.22
N LYS A 61 -12.04 2.62 -1.43
CA LYS A 61 -12.25 2.89 0.00
C LYS A 61 -13.02 4.16 0.30
N ALA A 62 -12.98 5.12 -0.61
CA ALA A 62 -13.53 6.45 -0.42
C ALA A 62 -15.03 6.42 -0.10
N SER A 63 -15.50 7.40 0.68
CA SER A 63 -16.93 7.66 0.86
C SER A 63 -17.59 8.09 -0.45
N ILE A 64 -18.91 8.14 -0.50
CA ILE A 64 -19.63 8.58 -1.69
C ILE A 64 -19.25 10.04 -2.04
N GLU A 65 -19.15 10.91 -1.02
CA GLU A 65 -18.77 12.31 -1.22
C GLU A 65 -17.32 12.44 -1.72
N ASP A 66 -16.38 11.74 -1.08
CA ASP A 66 -14.98 11.74 -1.54
C ASP A 66 -14.85 11.19 -2.98
N LYS A 67 -15.68 10.19 -3.37
CA LYS A 67 -15.69 9.69 -4.75
C LYS A 67 -16.14 10.75 -5.75
N LYS A 68 -17.16 11.56 -5.41
CA LYS A 68 -17.58 12.67 -6.27
C LYS A 68 -16.44 13.68 -6.46
N ASP A 69 -15.72 14.00 -5.39
CA ASP A 69 -14.56 14.90 -5.44
C ASP A 69 -13.43 14.30 -6.29
N LEU A 70 -13.11 13.02 -6.09
CA LEU A 70 -12.09 12.31 -6.86
C LEU A 70 -12.45 12.29 -8.37
N MET A 71 -13.70 12.02 -8.73
CA MET A 71 -14.17 12.02 -10.13
C MET A 71 -14.18 13.42 -10.76
N SER A 72 -14.12 14.48 -9.95
CA SER A 72 -14.13 15.88 -10.38
C SER A 72 -12.75 16.54 -10.36
N ASN A 73 -11.72 15.84 -9.90
CA ASN A 73 -10.37 16.41 -9.74
C ASN A 73 -9.69 16.59 -11.10
N SER A 74 -9.62 17.84 -11.57
CA SER A 74 -9.07 18.21 -12.88
C SER A 74 -7.60 17.82 -13.08
N SER A 75 -6.81 17.67 -11.98
CA SER A 75 -5.40 17.26 -12.08
C SER A 75 -5.22 15.78 -12.44
N LEU A 76 -6.26 14.97 -12.29
CA LEU A 76 -6.27 13.52 -12.55
C LEU A 76 -6.90 13.18 -13.89
N ILE A 77 -7.74 14.08 -14.44
CA ILE A 77 -8.41 13.90 -15.73
C ILE A 77 -7.35 13.80 -16.84
N PRO A 78 -7.57 12.96 -17.85
CA PRO A 78 -6.67 12.85 -18.98
C PRO A 78 -6.50 14.19 -19.70
N ILE A 79 -5.27 14.67 -19.79
CA ILE A 79 -4.91 15.93 -20.44
C ILE A 79 -4.40 15.75 -21.88
N ASN A 80 -4.12 14.51 -22.28
CA ASN A 80 -3.74 14.22 -23.66
C ASN A 80 -4.94 14.37 -24.57
N CYS A 81 -4.81 15.15 -25.64
CA CYS A 81 -5.90 15.40 -26.59
C CYS A 81 -6.55 14.12 -27.15
N SER A 82 -5.76 13.04 -27.31
CA SER A 82 -6.26 11.74 -27.79
C SER A 82 -7.11 10.99 -26.76
N MET A 83 -7.14 11.46 -25.52
CA MET A 83 -7.79 10.81 -24.38
C MET A 83 -8.93 11.64 -23.78
N ILE A 84 -9.19 12.86 -24.33
CA ILE A 84 -10.31 13.71 -23.87
C ILE A 84 -11.62 12.93 -24.03
N GLY A 85 -12.44 12.95 -22.97
CA GLY A 85 -13.71 12.24 -22.91
C GLY A 85 -13.61 10.73 -22.63
N ARG A 86 -12.42 10.20 -22.38
CA ARG A 86 -12.29 8.81 -21.90
C ARG A 86 -12.71 8.72 -20.45
N ASN A 87 -13.43 7.65 -20.13
CA ASN A 87 -13.70 7.25 -18.76
C ASN A 87 -12.43 6.78 -18.04
N TYR A 88 -12.42 6.92 -16.73
CA TYR A 88 -11.45 6.20 -15.90
C TYR A 88 -11.89 4.75 -15.77
N ARG A 89 -10.99 3.82 -16.07
CA ARG A 89 -11.18 2.38 -15.87
C ARG A 89 -10.04 1.80 -15.05
N TYR A 90 -10.40 1.09 -14.01
CA TYR A 90 -9.50 0.38 -13.14
C TYR A 90 -9.91 -1.08 -13.02
N GLU A 91 -8.98 -1.97 -13.26
CA GLU A 91 -9.18 -3.40 -13.03
C GLU A 91 -7.98 -3.98 -12.29
N MET A 92 -8.22 -4.91 -11.41
CA MET A 92 -7.17 -5.64 -10.71
C MET A 92 -7.47 -7.13 -10.65
N GLU A 93 -6.40 -7.92 -10.67
CA GLU A 93 -6.41 -9.33 -10.33
C GLU A 93 -5.61 -9.53 -9.06
N VAL A 94 -6.21 -10.15 -8.07
CA VAL A 94 -5.61 -10.38 -6.76
C VAL A 94 -5.82 -11.82 -6.33
N SER A 95 -4.88 -12.37 -5.53
CA SER A 95 -5.09 -13.63 -4.82
C SER A 95 -5.23 -13.39 -3.33
N THR A 96 -6.01 -14.24 -2.68
CA THR A 96 -6.22 -14.24 -1.22
C THR A 96 -6.62 -15.62 -0.74
N ASP A 97 -6.26 -15.93 0.51
CA ASP A 97 -6.73 -17.11 1.20
C ASP A 97 -8.04 -16.78 1.94
N VAL A 98 -9.07 -17.60 1.75
CA VAL A 98 -10.34 -17.57 2.49
C VAL A 98 -10.64 -18.99 2.94
N ASN A 99 -10.81 -19.23 4.23
CA ASN A 99 -11.07 -20.56 4.82
C ASN A 99 -10.06 -21.64 4.37
N GLU A 100 -8.78 -21.30 4.30
CA GLU A 100 -7.68 -22.21 3.88
C GLU A 100 -7.67 -22.55 2.37
N GLU A 101 -8.54 -21.94 1.58
CA GLU A 101 -8.57 -22.05 0.12
C GLU A 101 -8.07 -20.76 -0.54
N GLU A 102 -7.21 -20.90 -1.55
CA GLU A 102 -6.71 -19.74 -2.32
C GLU A 102 -7.68 -19.38 -3.44
N TYR A 103 -8.12 -18.12 -3.45
CA TYR A 103 -8.99 -17.56 -4.49
C TYR A 103 -8.25 -16.57 -5.37
N ILE A 104 -8.53 -16.63 -6.67
CA ILE A 104 -8.22 -15.56 -7.63
C ILE A 104 -9.47 -14.70 -7.81
N ILE A 105 -9.29 -13.41 -7.63
CA ILE A 105 -10.34 -12.39 -7.68
C ILE A 105 -10.03 -11.43 -8.81
N GLN A 106 -11.00 -11.18 -9.68
CA GLN A 106 -10.97 -10.10 -10.65
C GLN A 106 -12.02 -9.06 -10.23
N TYR A 107 -11.56 -7.85 -9.96
CA TYR A 107 -12.40 -6.72 -9.61
C TYR A 107 -12.08 -5.54 -10.49
N GLY A 108 -13.09 -4.81 -10.94
CA GLY A 108 -12.90 -3.61 -11.71
C GLY A 108 -14.12 -2.71 -11.72
N PHE A 109 -13.89 -1.45 -12.01
CA PHE A 109 -14.91 -0.43 -12.17
C PHE A 109 -14.50 0.60 -13.20
N GLU A 110 -15.51 1.33 -13.71
CA GLU A 110 -15.34 2.41 -14.66
C GLU A 110 -16.27 3.54 -14.29
N PHE A 111 -15.81 4.80 -14.41
CA PHE A 111 -16.61 5.99 -14.19
C PHE A 111 -16.35 7.08 -15.23
N GLU A 112 -17.32 7.97 -15.41
CA GLU A 112 -17.20 9.18 -16.22
C GLU A 112 -16.57 10.30 -15.38
N TRP A 113 -15.52 10.96 -15.91
CA TRP A 113 -14.97 12.16 -15.30
C TRP A 113 -15.97 13.32 -15.38
N LYS A 114 -16.02 14.14 -14.33
CA LYS A 114 -16.70 15.43 -14.38
C LYS A 114 -15.76 16.45 -15.03
N ASP A 115 -15.81 16.53 -16.35
CA ASP A 115 -15.02 17.46 -17.17
C ASP A 115 -15.79 18.75 -17.50
N ASN A 116 -17.06 18.86 -17.08
CA ASN A 116 -17.97 19.94 -17.40
C ASN A 116 -18.96 20.15 -16.23
N GLU A 117 -19.32 21.39 -15.92
CA GLU A 117 -20.16 21.76 -14.78
C GLU A 117 -21.59 21.18 -14.85
N ASP A 118 -22.10 20.92 -16.05
CA ASP A 118 -23.47 20.47 -16.28
C ASP A 118 -23.68 18.97 -16.07
N LYS A 119 -22.61 18.17 -15.87
CA LYS A 119 -22.69 16.73 -15.79
C LYS A 119 -22.20 16.20 -14.43
N GLU A 120 -23.08 15.54 -13.69
CA GLU A 120 -22.67 14.85 -12.48
C GLU A 120 -21.86 13.58 -12.82
N PRO A 121 -20.75 13.34 -12.12
CA PRO A 121 -19.93 12.17 -12.35
C PRO A 121 -20.66 10.91 -11.89
N ARG A 122 -20.53 9.82 -12.66
CA ARG A 122 -21.18 8.55 -12.33
C ARG A 122 -20.31 7.35 -12.64
N ILE A 123 -20.52 6.31 -11.85
CA ILE A 123 -19.93 4.99 -12.11
C ILE A 123 -20.77 4.28 -13.16
N VAL A 124 -20.16 3.92 -14.29
CA VAL A 124 -20.86 3.33 -15.44
C VAL A 124 -20.76 1.82 -15.48
N SER A 125 -19.75 1.23 -14.86
CA SER A 125 -19.65 -0.21 -14.72
C SER A 125 -18.89 -0.63 -13.46
N GLU A 126 -19.23 -1.82 -12.94
CA GLU A 126 -18.47 -2.48 -11.86
C GLU A 126 -18.67 -3.99 -11.98
N PHE A 127 -17.62 -4.74 -11.76
CA PHE A 127 -17.69 -6.19 -11.70
C PHE A 127 -16.80 -6.78 -10.61
N LEU A 128 -17.27 -7.91 -10.07
CA LEU A 128 -16.48 -8.77 -9.19
C LEU A 128 -16.66 -10.21 -9.64
N LYS A 129 -15.55 -10.91 -9.87
CA LYS A 129 -15.51 -12.32 -10.23
C LYS A 129 -14.51 -13.05 -9.37
N ILE A 130 -14.85 -14.28 -8.97
CA ILE A 130 -13.95 -15.13 -8.19
C ILE A 130 -13.83 -16.50 -8.80
N LYS A 131 -12.71 -17.17 -8.55
CA LYS A 131 -12.51 -18.61 -8.75
C LYS A 131 -11.54 -19.17 -7.72
N LEU A 132 -11.63 -20.44 -7.42
CA LEU A 132 -10.55 -21.16 -6.72
C LEU A 132 -9.29 -21.16 -7.60
N ASN A 133 -8.11 -21.06 -6.98
CA ASN A 133 -6.82 -21.12 -7.66
C ASN A 133 -6.44 -22.58 -7.99
N GLU A 134 -7.34 -23.27 -8.68
CA GLU A 134 -7.16 -24.66 -9.12
C GLU A 134 -7.31 -24.78 -10.61
N LYS A 135 -6.66 -25.83 -11.18
CA LYS A 135 -6.74 -26.10 -12.61
C LYS A 135 -8.17 -26.46 -13.04
N GLY A 136 -8.66 -25.77 -14.06
CA GLY A 136 -9.98 -26.03 -14.64
C GLY A 136 -11.13 -25.25 -14.01
N GLN A 137 -10.90 -24.51 -12.95
CA GLN A 137 -11.90 -23.66 -12.33
C GLN A 137 -12.27 -22.45 -13.19
N LYS A 138 -13.55 -22.12 -13.24
CA LYS A 138 -14.08 -20.97 -14.00
C LYS A 138 -14.46 -19.84 -13.05
N PHE A 139 -14.32 -18.61 -13.54
CA PHE A 139 -14.77 -17.45 -12.80
C PHE A 139 -16.28 -17.44 -12.60
N THR A 140 -16.71 -17.23 -11.37
CA THR A 140 -18.09 -16.97 -10.97
C THR A 140 -18.29 -15.47 -10.81
N GLN A 141 -19.29 -14.90 -11.49
CA GLN A 141 -19.69 -13.51 -11.37
C GLN A 141 -20.42 -13.27 -10.05
N LEU A 142 -19.94 -12.34 -9.23
CA LEU A 142 -20.54 -11.96 -7.94
C LEU A 142 -21.23 -10.60 -7.99
N ILE A 143 -20.63 -9.63 -8.71
CA ILE A 143 -21.17 -8.30 -8.93
C ILE A 143 -21.16 -8.03 -10.44
N ASN A 144 -22.25 -7.44 -10.94
CA ASN A 144 -22.34 -6.96 -12.29
C ASN A 144 -23.18 -5.68 -12.32
N ARG A 145 -22.52 -4.54 -12.54
CA ARG A 145 -23.16 -3.23 -12.66
C ARG A 145 -22.95 -2.66 -14.06
N THR A 146 -23.99 -2.09 -14.59
CA THR A 146 -24.00 -1.21 -15.75
C THR A 146 -24.47 0.17 -15.31
N ALA A 147 -24.51 1.16 -16.24
CA ALA A 147 -25.03 2.50 -15.94
C ALA A 147 -26.45 2.49 -15.34
N ASP A 148 -27.29 1.54 -15.75
CA ASP A 148 -28.71 1.52 -15.40
C ASP A 148 -29.08 0.46 -14.34
N THR A 149 -28.25 -0.56 -14.16
CA THR A 149 -28.58 -1.71 -13.30
C THR A 149 -27.40 -2.16 -12.48
N ALA A 150 -27.65 -2.51 -11.22
CA ALA A 150 -26.67 -3.15 -10.35
C ALA A 150 -27.22 -4.49 -9.85
N LEU A 151 -26.45 -5.54 -10.09
CA LEU A 151 -26.80 -6.92 -9.74
C LEU A 151 -25.72 -7.53 -8.86
N TYR A 152 -26.12 -8.38 -7.93
CA TYR A 152 -25.21 -9.17 -7.13
C TYR A 152 -25.70 -10.62 -6.99
N LYS A 153 -24.79 -11.49 -6.61
CA LYS A 153 -25.08 -12.91 -6.36
C LYS A 153 -25.41 -13.11 -4.89
N SER A 154 -26.68 -13.38 -4.57
CA SER A 154 -27.15 -13.48 -3.17
C SER A 154 -26.99 -14.86 -2.54
N SER A 155 -26.73 -15.91 -3.32
CA SER A 155 -26.56 -17.28 -2.80
C SER A 155 -25.50 -18.04 -3.59
N GLU A 156 -24.86 -19.01 -2.96
CA GLU A 156 -23.75 -19.78 -3.54
C GLU A 156 -24.14 -20.54 -4.81
N THR A 157 -25.34 -21.12 -4.85
CA THR A 157 -25.86 -21.89 -6.00
C THR A 157 -26.58 -21.04 -7.03
N GLY A 158 -26.91 -19.78 -6.71
CA GLY A 158 -27.65 -18.87 -7.57
C GLY A 158 -26.81 -18.22 -8.68
N ARG A 159 -27.50 -17.41 -9.50
CA ARG A 159 -26.85 -16.53 -10.50
C ARG A 159 -26.69 -15.12 -9.96
N CYS A 160 -25.81 -14.32 -10.57
CA CYS A 160 -25.69 -12.88 -10.30
C CYS A 160 -26.91 -12.15 -10.91
N SER A 161 -28.03 -12.12 -10.19
CA SER A 161 -29.32 -11.60 -10.68
C SER A 161 -30.12 -10.82 -9.64
N SER A 162 -29.70 -10.84 -8.38
CA SER A 162 -30.35 -10.07 -7.32
C SER A 162 -30.09 -8.57 -7.53
N LYS A 163 -31.17 -7.78 -7.62
CA LYS A 163 -31.05 -6.33 -7.84
C LYS A 163 -30.66 -5.62 -6.54
N ILE A 164 -29.80 -4.64 -6.64
CA ILE A 164 -29.44 -3.72 -5.55
C ILE A 164 -29.51 -2.29 -6.04
N LYS A 165 -30.01 -1.40 -5.20
CA LYS A 165 -30.03 0.04 -5.52
C LYS A 165 -28.77 0.68 -4.97
N VAL A 166 -28.02 1.34 -5.81
CA VAL A 166 -26.81 2.12 -5.48
C VAL A 166 -26.95 3.55 -6.01
N GLU A 167 -26.25 4.47 -5.40
CA GLU A 167 -26.12 5.84 -5.91
C GLU A 167 -25.14 5.90 -7.09
N ASP A 168 -25.16 7.00 -7.85
CA ASP A 168 -24.30 7.17 -9.02
C ASP A 168 -22.81 7.07 -8.70
N ALA A 169 -22.39 7.60 -7.55
CA ALA A 169 -21.03 7.54 -7.04
C ALA A 169 -20.77 6.39 -6.03
N GLU A 170 -21.72 5.48 -5.80
CA GLU A 170 -21.58 4.38 -4.84
C GLU A 170 -21.18 3.08 -5.55
N LEU A 171 -20.06 2.47 -5.19
CA LEU A 171 -19.69 1.13 -5.65
C LEU A 171 -20.58 0.06 -4.98
N VAL A 172 -20.98 -0.96 -5.74
CA VAL A 172 -21.75 -2.10 -5.21
C VAL A 172 -20.94 -2.84 -4.15
N VAL A 173 -19.62 -2.97 -4.32
CA VAL A 173 -18.74 -3.60 -3.32
C VAL A 173 -18.77 -2.87 -1.98
N ASN A 174 -18.94 -1.54 -1.96
CA ASN A 174 -19.07 -0.79 -0.72
C ASN A 174 -20.43 -1.00 -0.06
N LYS A 175 -21.50 -1.02 -0.87
CA LYS A 175 -22.87 -1.29 -0.39
C LYS A 175 -22.97 -2.66 0.26
N LEU A 176 -22.38 -3.67 -0.36
CA LEU A 176 -22.43 -5.06 0.11
C LEU A 176 -21.64 -5.30 1.40
N ARG A 177 -20.82 -4.35 1.89
CA ARG A 177 -20.17 -4.47 3.21
C ARG A 177 -21.15 -4.64 4.39
N ALA A 178 -22.37 -4.16 4.22
CA ALA A 178 -23.42 -4.31 5.25
C ALA A 178 -24.15 -5.66 5.17
N TYR A 179 -23.77 -6.56 4.26
CA TYR A 179 -24.43 -7.83 4.00
C TYR A 179 -23.58 -9.00 4.51
N ASP A 180 -23.49 -9.17 5.83
CA ASP A 180 -22.65 -10.20 6.48
C ASP A 180 -23.06 -11.64 6.13
N GLU A 181 -24.29 -11.83 5.62
CA GLU A 181 -24.83 -13.14 5.24
C GLU A 181 -24.28 -13.67 3.90
N LEU A 182 -23.59 -12.85 3.11
CA LEU A 182 -23.06 -13.28 1.83
C LEU A 182 -21.91 -14.27 2.02
N TYR A 183 -21.95 -15.40 1.31
CA TYR A 183 -20.91 -16.42 1.38
C TYR A 183 -19.50 -15.90 0.96
N TYR A 184 -19.41 -14.73 0.33
CA TYR A 184 -18.18 -14.03 -0.04
C TYR A 184 -17.98 -12.72 0.74
N ALA A 185 -18.65 -12.52 1.88
CA ALA A 185 -18.54 -11.31 2.70
C ALA A 185 -17.09 -11.02 3.12
N GLU A 186 -16.31 -12.07 3.40
CA GLU A 186 -14.87 -11.92 3.73
C GLU A 186 -14.08 -11.33 2.56
N ILE A 187 -14.36 -11.73 1.32
CA ILE A 187 -13.73 -11.16 0.12
C ILE A 187 -14.08 -9.67 -0.02
N ILE A 188 -15.35 -9.31 0.19
CA ILE A 188 -15.79 -7.90 0.19
C ILE A 188 -15.02 -7.09 1.24
N THR A 189 -14.89 -7.62 2.45
CA THR A 189 -14.17 -6.97 3.56
C THR A 189 -12.70 -6.80 3.24
N LYS A 190 -12.04 -7.82 2.71
CA LYS A 190 -10.63 -7.78 2.31
C LYS A 190 -10.38 -6.77 1.17
N LEU A 191 -11.24 -6.74 0.14
CA LEU A 191 -11.15 -5.75 -0.96
C LEU A 191 -11.23 -4.31 -0.44
N ASN A 192 -12.18 -4.03 0.45
CA ASN A 192 -12.32 -2.71 1.08
C ASN A 192 -11.19 -2.38 2.06
N GLY A 193 -10.54 -3.38 2.62
CA GLY A 193 -9.43 -3.26 3.58
C GLY A 193 -8.04 -3.26 2.95
N MET A 194 -7.92 -3.42 1.62
CA MET A 194 -6.62 -3.48 0.94
C MET A 194 -5.75 -2.28 1.27
N LYS A 195 -4.49 -2.54 1.56
CA LYS A 195 -3.50 -1.50 1.83
C LYS A 195 -2.38 -1.58 0.81
N ILE A 196 -2.04 -0.44 0.23
CA ILE A 196 -0.83 -0.28 -0.55
C ILE A 196 0.02 0.80 0.10
N TYR A 197 1.32 0.67 -0.08
CA TYR A 197 2.28 1.65 0.41
C TYR A 197 3.11 2.19 -0.74
N MET A 198 3.08 3.51 -0.91
CA MET A 198 3.84 4.23 -1.93
C MET A 198 4.89 5.11 -1.27
N GLU A 199 6.16 4.84 -1.53
CA GLU A 199 7.26 5.66 -1.06
C GLU A 199 7.81 6.52 -2.20
N ASN A 200 7.39 7.77 -2.23
CA ASN A 200 7.78 8.74 -3.26
C ASN A 200 8.93 9.63 -2.80
N ASN A 201 9.23 9.64 -1.49
CA ASN A 201 10.28 10.49 -0.94
C ASN A 201 11.15 9.71 0.04
N LEU A 202 12.29 9.26 -0.46
CA LEU A 202 13.30 8.61 0.36
C LEU A 202 14.30 9.64 0.93
N ASP A 203 13.84 10.77 1.50
CA ASP A 203 14.73 11.69 2.21
C ASP A 203 15.27 11.07 3.50
N ALA A 204 16.40 10.38 3.34
CA ALA A 204 17.05 9.69 4.45
C ALA A 204 17.46 10.62 5.62
N LYS A 205 17.45 11.93 5.44
CA LYS A 205 17.87 12.86 6.50
C LYS A 205 16.75 13.13 7.51
N SER A 206 15.52 13.24 7.04
CA SER A 206 14.38 13.56 7.91
C SER A 206 13.88 12.33 8.68
N PHE A 207 13.90 11.14 8.10
CA PHE A 207 13.33 9.92 8.70
C PHE A 207 14.04 9.42 9.96
N TYR A 208 15.32 9.79 10.16
CA TYR A 208 16.11 9.32 11.33
C TYR A 208 16.15 10.32 12.48
N ARG A 209 15.47 11.46 12.37
CA ARG A 209 15.41 12.43 13.45
C ARG A 209 14.51 11.90 14.57
N PRO A 210 14.94 12.02 15.84
CA PRO A 210 14.08 11.74 16.96
C PRO A 210 12.88 12.69 16.94
N ASP A 211 11.67 12.18 16.84
CA ASP A 211 10.46 12.97 16.79
C ASP A 211 9.52 12.57 17.93
N PRO A 212 9.21 13.46 18.87
CA PRO A 212 8.26 13.20 19.94
C PRO A 212 6.79 13.31 19.50
N ILE A 213 6.52 13.79 18.27
CA ILE A 213 5.17 14.01 17.77
C ILE A 213 4.66 12.74 17.10
N ILE A 214 3.44 12.34 17.40
CA ILE A 214 2.73 11.24 16.77
C ILE A 214 1.34 11.68 16.33
N ARG A 215 0.80 11.03 15.32
CA ARG A 215 -0.62 11.15 14.97
C ARG A 215 -1.43 10.32 15.95
N LYS A 216 -2.48 10.90 16.53
CA LYS A 216 -3.39 10.20 17.46
C LYS A 216 -4.02 8.98 16.78
N GLY A 217 -4.06 7.83 17.48
CA GLY A 217 -4.58 6.57 16.96
C GLY A 217 -3.59 5.78 16.08
N PHE A 218 -2.37 6.29 15.87
CA PHE A 218 -1.34 5.65 15.04
C PHE A 218 -0.03 5.35 15.81
N GLU A 219 -0.11 5.25 17.13
CA GLU A 219 1.04 5.08 18.03
C GLU A 219 1.84 3.80 17.73
N GLU A 220 1.16 2.75 17.28
CA GLU A 220 1.76 1.45 16.96
C GLU A 220 1.89 1.20 15.46
N GLU A 221 1.49 2.14 14.61
CA GLU A 221 1.61 1.98 13.17
C GLU A 221 3.08 1.92 12.75
N MET A 222 3.41 0.91 11.94
CA MET A 222 4.79 0.69 11.53
C MET A 222 5.11 1.28 10.16
N ILE A 223 4.14 1.37 9.24
CA ILE A 223 4.49 1.64 7.84
C ILE A 223 4.44 3.11 7.42
N ASN A 224 3.47 3.89 7.92
CA ASN A 224 3.28 5.30 7.54
C ASN A 224 4.02 6.28 8.47
N ALA A 225 4.82 5.77 9.40
CA ALA A 225 5.54 6.61 10.32
C ALA A 225 6.76 7.24 9.66
N ASN A 226 6.81 8.56 9.65
CA ASN A 226 8.00 9.31 9.25
C ASN A 226 9.13 9.25 10.30
N ASN A 227 8.93 8.51 11.38
CA ASN A 227 9.86 8.30 12.48
C ASN A 227 10.39 6.88 12.45
N LEU A 228 11.38 6.62 11.63
CA LEU A 228 11.94 5.29 11.43
C LEU A 228 12.50 4.66 12.72
N PRO A 229 13.17 5.41 13.63
CA PRO A 229 13.60 4.84 14.91
C PRO A 229 12.45 4.27 15.75
N ARG A 230 11.27 4.91 15.74
CA ARG A 230 10.07 4.39 16.42
C ARG A 230 9.55 3.12 15.74
N VAL A 231 9.48 3.12 14.40
CA VAL A 231 9.08 1.94 13.61
C VAL A 231 9.95 0.74 13.97
N ILE A 232 11.27 0.92 14.01
CA ILE A 232 12.23 -0.14 14.33
C ILE A 232 12.10 -0.60 15.79
N TYR A 233 11.84 0.32 16.72
CA TYR A 233 11.57 -0.06 18.11
C TYR A 233 10.29 -0.91 18.22
N ASN A 234 9.23 -0.54 17.51
CA ASN A 234 7.99 -1.32 17.47
C ASN A 234 8.21 -2.68 16.81
N LEU A 235 8.94 -2.73 15.70
CA LEU A 235 9.33 -3.99 15.04
C LEU A 235 10.09 -4.90 16.01
N LYS A 236 11.11 -4.37 16.69
CA LYS A 236 11.88 -5.13 17.70
C LYS A 236 10.99 -5.68 18.81
N ARG A 237 9.99 -4.92 19.26
CA ARG A 237 9.07 -5.32 20.35
C ARG A 237 8.05 -6.35 19.89
N GLN A 238 7.45 -6.15 18.71
CA GLN A 238 6.34 -6.97 18.21
C GLN A 238 6.81 -8.19 17.42
N ARG A 239 7.88 -8.05 16.66
CA ARG A 239 8.45 -9.08 15.78
C ARG A 239 9.97 -9.08 15.87
N PRO A 240 10.52 -9.56 17.00
CA PRO A 240 11.99 -9.62 17.19
C PRO A 240 12.69 -10.45 16.12
N ASP A 241 12.05 -11.50 15.60
CA ASP A 241 12.52 -12.31 14.47
C ASP A 241 12.80 -11.47 13.22
N LYS A 242 11.88 -10.57 12.87
CA LYS A 242 12.02 -9.68 11.72
C LYS A 242 13.03 -8.55 11.96
N PHE A 243 13.16 -8.10 13.19
CA PHE A 243 14.21 -7.15 13.54
C PHE A 243 15.62 -7.76 13.42
N GLU A 244 15.83 -8.99 13.85
CA GLU A 244 17.11 -9.69 13.65
C GLU A 244 17.36 -9.92 12.15
N LEU A 245 16.35 -10.35 11.37
CA LEU A 245 16.47 -10.46 9.92
C LEU A 245 16.90 -9.12 9.27
N LEU A 246 16.33 -7.99 9.70
CA LEU A 246 16.73 -6.66 9.21
C LEU A 246 18.22 -6.39 9.46
N LYS A 247 18.69 -6.68 10.66
CA LYS A 247 20.11 -6.49 11.04
C LYS A 247 21.02 -7.39 10.20
N ASP A 248 20.67 -8.66 10.08
CA ASP A 248 21.47 -9.64 9.34
C ASP A 248 21.61 -9.24 7.87
N VAL A 249 20.50 -8.89 7.20
CA VAL A 249 20.52 -8.46 5.81
C VAL A 249 21.32 -7.17 5.65
N TYR A 250 21.16 -6.21 6.58
CA TYR A 250 21.88 -4.95 6.53
C TYR A 250 23.39 -5.14 6.72
N SER A 251 23.82 -5.98 7.69
CA SER A 251 25.24 -6.30 7.93
C SER A 251 25.88 -7.06 6.76
N GLN A 252 25.10 -7.89 6.04
CA GLN A 252 25.59 -8.52 4.80
C GLN A 252 25.86 -7.50 3.69
N LEU A 253 25.07 -6.41 3.64
CA LEU A 253 25.26 -5.33 2.67
C LEU A 253 26.40 -4.39 3.04
N PHE A 254 26.60 -4.20 4.32
CA PHE A 254 27.62 -3.32 4.92
C PHE A 254 28.46 -4.13 5.93
N PRO A 255 29.51 -4.85 5.45
CA PRO A 255 30.27 -5.80 6.29
C PRO A 255 30.99 -5.18 7.49
N ASP A 256 31.21 -3.86 7.49
CA ASP A 256 31.82 -3.14 8.62
C ASP A 256 30.83 -2.89 9.76
N ILE A 257 29.54 -3.10 9.55
CA ILE A 257 28.49 -2.95 10.56
C ILE A 257 28.30 -4.26 11.31
N GLU A 258 28.52 -4.21 12.63
CA GLU A 258 28.30 -5.35 13.53
C GLU A 258 26.87 -5.41 14.07
N ASP A 259 26.28 -4.27 14.40
CA ASP A 259 24.96 -4.23 15.03
C ASP A 259 24.23 -2.91 14.80
N VAL A 260 22.90 -2.97 14.80
CA VAL A 260 22.00 -1.81 14.81
C VAL A 260 21.21 -1.82 16.11
N ILE A 261 21.34 -0.76 16.88
CA ILE A 261 20.82 -0.63 18.24
C ILE A 261 19.74 0.47 18.26
N VAL A 262 18.54 0.13 18.71
CA VAL A 262 17.50 1.13 18.98
C VAL A 262 17.38 1.37 20.48
N LYS A 263 17.44 2.65 20.89
CA LYS A 263 17.28 3.06 22.29
C LYS A 263 16.06 3.97 22.44
N LYS A 264 15.33 3.79 23.54
CA LYS A 264 14.20 4.61 23.97
C LYS A 264 14.68 5.57 25.05
N PHE A 265 14.40 6.86 24.89
CA PHE A 265 14.73 7.89 25.86
C PHE A 265 13.45 8.56 26.34
N GLN A 266 13.33 8.76 27.64
CA GLN A 266 12.22 9.51 28.23
C GLN A 266 12.50 11.00 28.09
N LEU A 267 11.52 11.74 27.62
CA LEU A 267 11.54 13.19 27.60
C LEU A 267 11.13 13.71 28.98
N LYS A 268 11.85 14.72 29.48
CA LYS A 268 11.35 15.47 30.62
C LYS A 268 10.27 16.41 30.10
N ALA A 269 9.05 16.25 30.59
CA ALA A 269 7.95 17.18 30.30
C ALA A 269 8.32 18.56 30.84
N GLU A 270 8.66 19.50 29.96
CA GLU A 270 8.60 20.92 30.31
C GLU A 270 7.13 21.34 30.17
N THR A 271 6.55 21.78 31.27
CA THR A 271 5.18 22.31 31.35
C THR A 271 5.05 23.53 30.45
N GLY A 272 4.50 23.39 29.26
CA GLY A 272 4.27 24.52 28.37
C GLY A 272 3.80 24.22 26.94
N ASN A 273 4.09 23.07 26.42
CA ASN A 273 3.74 22.72 25.04
C ASN A 273 2.60 21.70 24.96
N GLN A 274 1.39 22.14 25.31
CA GLN A 274 0.19 21.34 25.06
C GLN A 274 -0.35 21.68 23.68
N LEU A 275 -0.47 20.66 22.83
CA LEU A 275 -1.23 20.81 21.59
C LEU A 275 -2.71 20.95 21.94
N PRO A 276 -3.52 21.67 21.14
CA PRO A 276 -4.97 21.70 21.29
C PRO A 276 -5.56 20.29 21.42
N GLU A 277 -6.61 20.11 22.20
CA GLU A 277 -7.23 18.79 22.44
C GLU A 277 -7.76 18.16 21.15
N ASP A 278 -8.22 18.96 20.22
CA ASP A 278 -8.73 18.57 18.89
C ASP A 278 -7.62 18.38 17.85
N ALA A 279 -6.36 18.69 18.17
CA ALA A 279 -5.26 18.46 17.25
C ALA A 279 -5.13 16.98 16.88
N PRO A 280 -4.91 16.65 15.60
CA PRO A 280 -4.76 15.25 15.17
C PRO A 280 -3.42 14.62 15.60
N PHE A 281 -2.58 15.39 16.31
CA PHE A 281 -1.27 14.98 16.79
C PHE A 281 -1.19 15.07 18.32
N ALA A 282 -0.28 14.28 18.89
CA ALA A 282 0.03 14.31 20.32
C ALA A 282 1.55 14.25 20.54
N PHE A 283 2.02 14.87 21.64
CA PHE A 283 3.37 14.62 22.12
C PHE A 283 3.46 13.28 22.84
N THR A 284 4.56 12.57 22.67
CA THR A 284 4.86 11.36 23.44
C THR A 284 5.95 11.63 24.46
N ASP A 285 5.89 10.91 25.58
CA ASP A 285 6.89 11.00 26.66
C ASP A 285 8.25 10.41 26.26
N PHE A 286 8.37 9.91 25.04
CA PHE A 286 9.55 9.17 24.59
C PHE A 286 9.96 9.54 23.18
N VAL A 287 11.27 9.58 22.98
CA VAL A 287 11.91 9.57 21.64
C VAL A 287 12.74 8.31 21.47
N TYR A 288 12.95 7.94 20.23
CA TYR A 288 13.70 6.77 19.83
C TYR A 288 14.89 7.20 19.00
N VAL A 289 16.04 6.59 19.24
CA VAL A 289 17.29 6.90 18.54
C VAL A 289 17.94 5.60 18.09
N LEU A 290 18.41 5.56 16.85
CA LEU A 290 19.17 4.47 16.29
C LEU A 290 20.66 4.76 16.40
N PHE A 291 21.41 3.73 16.77
CA PHE A 291 22.86 3.70 16.77
C PHE A 291 23.36 2.53 15.93
N VAL A 292 24.54 2.70 15.36
CA VAL A 292 25.26 1.65 14.64
C VAL A 292 26.55 1.35 15.38
N ARG A 293 26.86 0.07 15.53
CA ARG A 293 28.17 -0.40 15.96
C ARG A 293 28.95 -0.85 14.74
N GLU A 294 30.08 -0.23 14.50
CA GLU A 294 31.02 -0.59 13.45
C GLU A 294 32.25 -1.28 14.04
N LYS A 295 32.84 -2.25 13.31
CA LYS A 295 33.99 -3.06 13.74
C LYS A 295 35.19 -2.25 14.18
N ASN A 296 35.41 -1.10 13.54
CA ASN A 296 36.61 -0.29 13.74
C ASN A 296 36.36 0.90 14.69
N LEU A 297 35.17 1.02 15.29
CA LEU A 297 34.84 2.12 16.20
C LEU A 297 34.72 1.62 17.64
N ALA A 298 35.33 2.35 18.58
CA ALA A 298 35.27 2.02 19.99
C ALA A 298 33.86 2.12 20.60
N ASN A 299 33.03 3.02 20.08
CA ASN A 299 31.70 3.28 20.58
C ASN A 299 30.68 3.31 19.42
N PRO A 300 29.42 2.89 19.66
CA PRO A 300 28.38 3.05 18.67
C PRO A 300 28.15 4.52 18.30
N VAL A 301 27.95 4.79 17.02
CA VAL A 301 27.66 6.12 16.49
C VAL A 301 26.17 6.29 16.21
N ASN A 302 25.69 7.53 16.25
CA ASN A 302 24.30 7.82 15.89
C ASN A 302 24.08 7.48 14.42
N PHE A 303 23.00 6.76 14.11
CA PHE A 303 22.68 6.31 12.75
C PHE A 303 22.50 7.49 11.77
N SER A 304 22.11 8.66 12.24
CA SER A 304 22.03 9.87 11.42
C SER A 304 23.36 10.31 10.81
N MET A 305 24.50 9.85 11.40
CA MET A 305 25.87 10.16 10.92
C MET A 305 26.30 9.22 9.77
N MET A 306 25.56 8.15 9.49
CA MET A 306 25.83 7.25 8.38
C MET A 306 25.70 7.97 7.03
N SER A 307 26.35 7.43 6.00
CA SER A 307 26.18 7.94 4.62
C SER A 307 24.71 7.91 4.18
N ASP A 308 24.31 8.82 3.31
CA ASP A 308 22.93 8.88 2.81
C ASP A 308 22.53 7.58 2.09
N GLY A 309 23.46 6.96 1.35
CA GLY A 309 23.23 5.65 0.73
C GLY A 309 22.97 4.53 1.75
N ALA A 310 23.77 4.45 2.82
CA ALA A 310 23.59 3.46 3.88
C ALA A 310 22.24 3.66 4.60
N LYS A 311 21.88 4.91 4.92
CA LYS A 311 20.58 5.26 5.52
C LYS A 311 19.42 4.86 4.62
N ARG A 312 19.52 5.12 3.31
CA ARG A 312 18.49 4.80 2.33
C ARG A 312 18.27 3.30 2.19
N VAL A 313 19.36 2.53 2.05
CA VAL A 313 19.26 1.06 2.01
C VAL A 313 18.56 0.52 3.25
N PHE A 314 18.94 0.99 4.44
CA PHE A 314 18.33 0.55 5.68
C PHE A 314 16.84 0.91 5.74
N MET A 315 16.45 2.09 5.26
CA MET A 315 15.05 2.51 5.17
C MET A 315 14.25 1.61 4.22
N ILE A 316 14.78 1.33 3.03
CA ILE A 316 14.13 0.42 2.06
C ILE A 316 13.94 -0.97 2.66
N LEU A 317 14.98 -1.55 3.27
CA LEU A 317 14.90 -2.84 3.93
C LEU A 317 13.85 -2.84 5.04
N THR A 318 13.85 -1.79 5.87
CA THR A 318 12.85 -1.65 6.95
C THR A 318 11.43 -1.63 6.39
N LYS A 319 11.18 -0.82 5.35
CA LYS A 319 9.85 -0.71 4.73
C LYS A 319 9.40 -2.05 4.11
N VAL A 320 10.29 -2.76 3.44
CA VAL A 320 10.00 -4.09 2.88
C VAL A 320 9.67 -5.11 3.98
N ILE A 321 10.47 -5.16 5.04
CA ILE A 321 10.24 -6.09 6.16
C ILE A 321 8.96 -5.74 6.92
N VAL A 322 8.73 -4.45 7.20
CA VAL A 322 7.52 -3.99 7.88
C VAL A 322 6.28 -4.25 7.03
N SER A 323 6.35 -4.08 5.70
CA SER A 323 5.22 -4.40 4.82
C SER A 323 4.79 -5.86 4.92
N SER A 324 5.75 -6.77 5.09
CA SER A 324 5.46 -8.20 5.22
C SER A 324 4.72 -8.59 6.51
N VAL A 325 4.72 -7.72 7.53
CA VAL A 325 4.02 -7.94 8.82
C VAL A 325 2.81 -7.02 9.00
N SER A 326 2.58 -6.10 8.07
CA SER A 326 1.50 -5.08 8.14
C SER A 326 0.36 -5.33 7.16
N ASN A 327 0.26 -6.53 6.58
CA ASN A 327 -0.76 -6.90 5.59
C ASN A 327 -0.88 -5.89 4.44
N ILE A 328 0.28 -5.49 3.87
CA ILE A 328 0.34 -4.59 2.72
C ILE A 328 0.28 -5.42 1.43
N SER A 329 -0.71 -5.14 0.59
CA SER A 329 -0.94 -5.84 -0.68
C SER A 329 0.07 -5.49 -1.77
N LEU A 330 0.64 -4.29 -1.71
CA LEU A 330 1.68 -3.81 -2.63
C LEU A 330 2.52 -2.74 -1.93
N ILE A 331 3.84 -2.85 -2.06
CA ILE A 331 4.78 -1.76 -1.77
C ILE A 331 5.39 -1.28 -3.07
N ALA A 332 5.36 0.02 -3.31
CA ALA A 332 6.01 0.66 -4.44
C ALA A 332 7.01 1.71 -3.96
N ILE A 333 8.20 1.70 -4.52
CA ILE A 333 9.29 2.60 -4.15
C ILE A 333 9.76 3.30 -5.42
N GLU A 334 9.67 4.64 -5.44
CA GLU A 334 10.19 5.44 -6.54
C GLU A 334 11.68 5.71 -6.35
N GLU A 335 12.42 5.61 -7.45
CA GLU A 335 13.86 5.91 -7.54
C GLU A 335 14.69 5.26 -6.40
N PRO A 336 14.57 3.94 -6.17
CA PRO A 336 15.30 3.27 -5.10
C PRO A 336 16.83 3.41 -5.21
N GLU A 337 17.34 3.62 -6.43
CA GLU A 337 18.75 3.79 -6.74
C GLU A 337 19.32 5.17 -6.33
N ASN A 338 18.47 6.14 -6.08
CA ASN A 338 18.91 7.51 -5.79
C ASN A 338 19.81 7.56 -4.53
N SER A 339 20.96 8.20 -4.60
CA SER A 339 21.96 8.26 -3.52
C SER A 339 22.60 6.91 -3.11
N ILE A 340 22.34 5.82 -3.83
CA ILE A 340 23.01 4.53 -3.60
C ILE A 340 24.17 4.40 -4.60
N HIS A 341 25.36 4.06 -4.10
CA HIS A 341 26.52 3.88 -4.97
C HIS A 341 26.31 2.70 -5.93
N PRO A 342 26.56 2.86 -7.25
CA PRO A 342 26.34 1.79 -8.22
C PRO A 342 27.06 0.46 -7.90
N GLY A 343 28.20 0.50 -7.21
CA GLY A 343 28.92 -0.69 -6.76
C GLY A 343 28.14 -1.60 -5.83
N LEU A 344 27.19 -1.08 -5.04
CA LEU A 344 26.28 -1.89 -4.22
C LEU A 344 25.36 -2.79 -5.06
N PHE A 345 25.05 -2.38 -6.30
CA PHE A 345 24.26 -3.17 -7.24
C PHE A 345 25.09 -4.13 -8.09
N GLN A 346 26.42 -3.89 -8.23
CA GLN A 346 27.29 -4.69 -9.10
C GLN A 346 27.89 -5.90 -8.40
N ASP A 347 28.13 -5.86 -7.09
CA ASP A 347 28.88 -6.86 -6.35
C ASP A 347 28.11 -8.18 -6.09
N ARG A 348 26.87 -8.35 -6.60
CA ARG A 348 26.01 -9.47 -6.22
C ARG A 348 25.52 -10.36 -7.36
N ARG A 349 26.16 -10.32 -8.53
CA ARG A 349 25.90 -11.33 -9.57
C ARG A 349 26.48 -12.71 -9.27
N SER A 350 27.14 -12.88 -8.13
CA SER A 350 27.79 -14.15 -7.75
C SER A 350 27.13 -14.89 -6.59
N VAL A 351 25.96 -14.43 -6.11
CA VAL A 351 25.22 -15.12 -5.03
C VAL A 351 23.74 -15.21 -5.40
N VAL A 352 23.45 -16.00 -6.40
CA VAL A 352 22.15 -16.66 -6.62
C VAL A 352 22.42 -18.08 -7.12
#